data_a58ce095d4b45b70c4cfbcd6fd43fbc0
#
_entry.id   a58ce095d4b45b70c4cfbcd6fd43fbc0
#
_cell.length_a   1.000
_cell.length_b   1.000
_cell.length_c   1.000
_cell.angle_alpha   90.00
_cell.angle_beta   90.00
_cell.angle_gamma   90.00
#
_symmetry.space_group_name_H-M   'P 1'
#
loop_
_entity.id
_entity.type
_entity.pdbx_description
1 polymer ?
#
loop_
_entity_poly.entity_id
_entity_poly.type
_entity_poly.pdbx_seq_one_letter_code
_entity_poly.pdbx_strand_id
1 'polypeptide(L)'
;MFTPVIVIRGGREAALMDLDDVARLAEALTGVRRAAQEGLAEWRYHGRLVARQLDDVYLVIRADFDFRDSMLRQFPGTFSVPTRYIKHMMVVADLAGGDTGAIEDALEAAWQLQRSAD
;
A
#
# COMPACT_ATOMS: atom_id res chain seq x y z
N MET A 1 18.97 19.71 -17.02
CA MET A 1 17.59 19.46 -16.61
C MET A 1 17.36 17.95 -16.51
N PHE A 2 16.79 17.53 -15.44
CA PHE A 2 16.47 16.12 -15.25
C PHE A 2 15.17 15.77 -15.96
N THR A 3 15.19 14.73 -16.79
CA THR A 3 13.99 14.21 -17.42
C THR A 3 13.71 12.83 -16.83
N PRO A 4 12.54 12.64 -16.22
CA PRO A 4 12.20 11.32 -15.70
C PRO A 4 12.21 10.31 -16.83
N VAL A 5 12.80 9.16 -16.58
CA VAL A 5 12.82 8.07 -17.54
C VAL A 5 11.65 7.15 -17.23
N ILE A 6 10.80 6.95 -18.23
CA ILE A 6 9.73 5.96 -18.13
C ILE A 6 10.36 4.62 -18.47
N VAL A 7 10.31 3.70 -17.54
CA VAL A 7 10.86 2.38 -17.73
C VAL A 7 9.86 1.55 -18.52
N ILE A 8 10.33 0.97 -19.62
CA ILE A 8 9.52 0.08 -20.43
C ILE A 8 9.89 -1.36 -20.11
N ARG A 9 8.91 -2.14 -19.73
CA ARG A 9 9.06 -3.57 -19.45
C ARG A 9 8.07 -4.32 -20.31
N GLY A 10 8.56 -5.35 -21.00
CA GLY A 10 7.68 -6.16 -21.83
C GLY A 10 6.98 -5.39 -22.93
N GLY A 11 7.58 -4.30 -23.41
CA GLY A 11 7.03 -3.49 -24.49
C GLY A 11 5.94 -2.52 -24.09
N ARG A 12 5.75 -2.30 -22.81
CA ARG A 12 4.77 -1.33 -22.31
C ARG A 12 5.32 -0.56 -21.12
N GLU A 13 4.70 0.58 -20.86
CA GLU A 13 5.07 1.40 -19.72
C GLU A 13 4.90 0.61 -18.42
N ALA A 14 5.93 0.61 -17.60
CA ALA A 14 5.88 -0.06 -16.31
C ALA A 14 5.09 0.77 -15.31
N ALA A 15 4.37 0.10 -14.42
CA ALA A 15 3.79 0.72 -13.25
C ALA A 15 4.90 1.32 -12.39
N LEU A 16 4.59 2.41 -11.64
CA LEU A 16 5.55 3.03 -10.71
C LEU A 16 5.89 2.07 -9.57
N MET A 17 4.94 1.27 -9.13
CA MET A 17 5.14 0.23 -8.12
C MET A 17 4.32 -0.99 -8.52
N ASP A 18 4.82 -2.19 -8.23
CA ASP A 18 4.11 -3.43 -8.44
C ASP A 18 4.04 -4.23 -7.13
N LEU A 19 3.39 -5.39 -7.18
CA LEU A 19 3.24 -6.23 -5.99
C LEU A 19 4.56 -6.80 -5.49
N ASP A 20 5.55 -6.99 -6.36
CA ASP A 20 6.88 -7.42 -5.93
C ASP A 20 7.57 -6.32 -5.11
N ASP A 21 7.37 -5.06 -5.50
CA ASP A 21 7.88 -3.92 -4.72
C ASP A 21 7.20 -3.85 -3.35
N VAL A 22 5.88 -4.04 -3.32
CA VAL A 22 5.12 -4.08 -2.06
C VAL A 22 5.64 -5.19 -1.16
N ALA A 23 5.83 -6.39 -1.70
CA ALA A 23 6.35 -7.53 -0.96
C ALA A 23 7.73 -7.20 -0.35
N ARG A 24 8.61 -6.61 -1.14
CA ARG A 24 9.94 -6.22 -0.67
C ARG A 24 9.87 -5.20 0.46
N LEU A 25 9.04 -4.17 0.30
CA LEU A 25 8.90 -3.12 1.31
C LEU A 25 8.24 -3.65 2.59
N ALA A 26 7.14 -4.37 2.45
CA ALA A 26 6.39 -4.86 3.60
C ALA A 26 7.15 -5.93 4.37
N GLU A 27 7.78 -6.87 3.65
CA GLU A 27 8.50 -7.98 4.30
C GLU A 27 9.83 -7.54 4.89
N ALA A 28 10.32 -6.35 4.56
CA ALA A 28 11.48 -5.74 5.23
C ALA A 28 11.12 -5.16 6.60
N LEU A 29 9.85 -4.92 6.88
CA LEU A 29 9.40 -4.43 8.19
C LEU A 29 9.42 -5.57 9.20
N THR A 30 10.04 -5.30 10.35
CA THR A 30 10.24 -6.34 11.38
C THR A 30 8.92 -6.97 11.81
N GLY A 31 8.86 -8.29 11.76
CA GLY A 31 7.68 -9.04 12.22
C GLY A 31 6.56 -9.16 11.21
N VAL A 32 6.70 -8.57 10.03
CA VAL A 32 5.71 -8.68 8.96
C VAL A 32 5.94 -9.96 8.18
N ARG A 33 4.87 -10.72 7.98
CA ARG A 33 4.90 -11.95 7.20
C ARG A 33 3.83 -11.92 6.12
N ARG A 34 4.15 -12.50 4.98
CA ARG A 34 3.21 -12.66 3.89
C ARG A 34 2.35 -13.90 4.12
N ALA A 35 1.06 -13.76 3.81
CA ALA A 35 0.12 -14.86 3.74
C ALA A 35 -0.68 -14.74 2.45
N ALA A 36 -1.51 -15.71 2.15
CA ALA A 36 -2.40 -15.65 1.01
C ALA A 36 -3.82 -16.00 1.47
N GLN A 37 -4.78 -15.30 0.91
CA GLN A 37 -6.18 -15.59 1.15
C GLN A 37 -6.92 -15.48 -0.17
N GLU A 38 -7.58 -16.54 -0.57
CA GLU A 38 -8.31 -16.62 -1.84
C GLU A 38 -7.45 -16.24 -3.05
N GLY A 39 -6.17 -16.64 -3.02
CA GLY A 39 -5.24 -16.37 -4.10
C GLY A 39 -4.64 -14.96 -4.10
N LEU A 40 -5.02 -14.12 -3.15
CA LEU A 40 -4.50 -12.76 -3.04
C LEU A 40 -3.50 -12.67 -1.89
N ALA A 41 -2.42 -11.90 -2.08
CA ALA A 41 -1.40 -11.73 -1.07
C ALA A 41 -1.86 -10.77 0.02
N GLU A 42 -1.45 -11.05 1.24
CA GLU A 42 -1.63 -10.10 2.35
C GLU A 42 -0.38 -10.14 3.24
N TRP A 43 -0.17 -9.04 3.97
CA TRP A 43 0.97 -8.88 4.87
C TRP A 43 0.44 -8.54 6.24
N ARG A 44 0.89 -9.29 7.25
CA ARG A 44 0.42 -9.17 8.63
C ARG A 44 1.57 -9.03 9.59
N TYR A 45 1.36 -8.22 10.62
CA TYR A 45 2.25 -8.11 11.77
C TYR A 45 1.58 -8.81 12.96
N HIS A 46 2.17 -9.91 13.43
CA HIS A 46 1.60 -10.69 14.54
C HIS A 46 0.10 -11.00 14.34
N GLY A 47 -0.26 -11.38 13.14
CA GLY A 47 -1.64 -11.71 12.78
C GLY A 47 -2.55 -10.51 12.47
N ARG A 48 -2.06 -9.29 12.65
CA ARG A 48 -2.82 -8.08 12.36
C ARG A 48 -2.50 -7.55 10.96
N LEU A 49 -3.51 -7.16 10.22
CA LEU A 49 -3.36 -6.73 8.85
C LEU A 49 -2.54 -5.45 8.74
N VAL A 50 -1.51 -5.46 7.90
CA VAL A 50 -0.76 -4.28 7.47
C VAL A 50 -1.27 -3.84 6.09
N ALA A 51 -1.29 -4.77 5.14
CA ALA A 51 -1.76 -4.50 3.80
C ALA A 51 -2.24 -5.79 3.14
N ARG A 52 -3.11 -5.65 2.15
CA ARG A 52 -3.52 -6.80 1.34
C ARG A 52 -3.75 -6.38 -0.10
N GLN A 53 -3.48 -7.29 -0.99
CA GLN A 53 -3.75 -7.12 -2.40
C GLN A 53 -5.26 -7.03 -2.64
N LEU A 54 -5.70 -6.00 -3.36
CA LEU A 54 -7.08 -5.92 -3.80
C LEU A 54 -7.21 -6.54 -5.21
N ASP A 55 -6.29 -6.15 -6.08
CA ASP A 55 -6.13 -6.72 -7.42
C ASP A 55 -4.70 -6.44 -7.88
N ASP A 56 -4.42 -6.51 -9.19
CA ASP A 56 -3.06 -6.36 -9.71
C ASP A 56 -2.49 -4.94 -9.53
N VAL A 57 -3.33 -3.94 -9.34
CA VAL A 57 -2.90 -2.54 -9.31
C VAL A 57 -3.29 -1.79 -8.05
N TYR A 58 -4.18 -2.34 -7.22
CA TYR A 58 -4.65 -1.68 -6.01
C TYR A 58 -4.29 -2.46 -4.77
N LEU A 59 -3.86 -1.74 -3.75
CA LEU A 59 -3.45 -2.29 -2.46
C LEU A 59 -4.30 -1.66 -1.36
N VAL A 60 -4.87 -2.48 -0.49
CA VAL A 60 -5.55 -2.01 0.73
C VAL A 60 -4.49 -1.90 1.82
N ILE A 61 -4.40 -0.75 2.48
CA ILE A 61 -3.44 -0.51 3.55
C ILE A 61 -4.20 -0.11 4.80
N ARG A 62 -3.83 -0.72 5.93
CA ARG A 62 -4.40 -0.35 7.22
C ARG A 62 -3.97 1.06 7.58
N ALA A 63 -4.93 1.91 8.00
CA ALA A 63 -4.65 3.29 8.35
C ALA A 63 -5.67 3.77 9.37
N ASP A 64 -5.21 4.46 10.43
CA ASP A 64 -6.18 5.10 11.29
C ASP A 64 -6.86 6.25 10.54
N PHE A 65 -7.99 6.72 11.06
CA PHE A 65 -8.81 7.70 10.33
C PHE A 65 -8.10 9.03 10.10
N ASP A 66 -7.32 9.50 11.06
CA ASP A 66 -6.61 10.79 10.91
C ASP A 66 -5.51 10.70 9.86
N PHE A 67 -4.72 9.64 9.90
CA PHE A 67 -3.68 9.41 8.90
C PHE A 67 -4.30 9.22 7.52
N ARG A 68 -5.39 8.44 7.44
CA ARG A 68 -6.11 8.21 6.18
C ARG A 68 -6.57 9.53 5.56
N ASP A 69 -7.21 10.38 6.37
CA ASP A 69 -7.71 11.67 5.88
C ASP A 69 -6.57 12.57 5.41
N SER A 70 -5.44 12.54 6.11
CA SER A 70 -4.25 13.29 5.72
C SER A 70 -3.71 12.79 4.38
N MET A 71 -3.64 11.48 4.17
CA MET A 71 -3.16 10.91 2.91
C MET A 71 -4.09 11.24 1.74
N LEU A 72 -5.40 11.21 1.98
CA LEU A 72 -6.38 11.56 0.97
C LEU A 72 -6.24 13.03 0.53
N ARG A 73 -5.97 13.93 1.47
CA ARG A 73 -5.76 15.35 1.17
C ARG A 73 -4.45 15.61 0.44
N GLN A 74 -3.37 14.98 0.88
CA GLN A 74 -2.03 15.23 0.34
C GLN A 74 -1.78 14.53 -0.99
N PHE A 75 -2.35 13.34 -1.16
CA PHE A 75 -2.09 12.50 -2.33
C PHE A 75 -3.41 11.96 -2.90
N PRO A 76 -4.30 12.85 -3.38
CA PRO A 76 -5.61 12.43 -3.87
C PRO A 76 -5.55 11.55 -5.12
N GLY A 77 -4.45 11.61 -5.87
CA GLY A 77 -4.24 10.75 -7.04
C GLY A 77 -3.66 9.39 -6.67
N THR A 78 -3.22 9.20 -5.45
CA THR A 78 -2.62 7.95 -4.98
C THR A 78 -3.60 7.14 -4.13
N PHE A 79 -4.35 7.81 -3.25
CA PHE A 79 -5.20 7.14 -2.27
C PHE A 79 -6.67 7.43 -2.49
N SER A 80 -7.50 6.43 -2.19
CA SER A 80 -8.95 6.55 -2.23
C SER A 80 -9.58 5.69 -1.14
N VAL A 81 -10.85 5.96 -0.85
CA VAL A 81 -11.61 5.14 0.11
C VAL A 81 -12.91 4.74 -0.55
N PRO A 82 -13.01 3.51 -1.07
CA PRO A 82 -14.29 2.99 -1.56
C PRO A 82 -15.35 3.02 -0.47
N THR A 83 -16.60 3.17 -0.87
CA THR A 83 -17.74 3.27 0.04
C THR A 83 -17.75 2.16 1.09
N ARG A 84 -17.41 0.92 0.69
CA ARG A 84 -17.39 -0.24 1.60
C ARG A 84 -16.36 -0.12 2.72
N TYR A 85 -15.36 0.77 2.57
CA TYR A 85 -14.30 0.94 3.57
C TYR A 85 -14.42 2.23 4.37
N ILE A 86 -15.44 3.05 4.13
CA ILE A 86 -15.57 4.35 4.80
C ILE A 86 -15.52 4.23 6.33
N LYS A 87 -16.15 3.20 6.89
CA LYS A 87 -16.19 2.98 8.34
C LYS A 87 -15.02 2.15 8.86
N HIS A 88 -14.09 1.78 8.00
CA HIS A 88 -12.96 0.94 8.37
C HIS A 88 -11.66 1.75 8.32
N MET A 89 -10.73 1.40 9.19
CA MET A 89 -9.40 2.04 9.20
C MET A 89 -8.53 1.46 8.08
N MET A 90 -8.89 1.81 6.86
CA MET A 90 -8.25 1.33 5.64
C MET A 90 -8.25 2.41 4.59
N VAL A 91 -7.26 2.37 3.71
CA VAL A 91 -7.15 3.21 2.52
C VAL A 91 -6.71 2.34 1.36
N VAL A 92 -7.10 2.71 0.15
CA VAL A 92 -6.69 1.99 -1.06
C VAL A 92 -5.66 2.83 -1.80
N ALA A 93 -4.54 2.21 -2.15
CA ALA A 93 -3.44 2.84 -2.89
C ALA A 93 -3.42 2.35 -4.33
N ASP A 94 -3.22 3.28 -5.26
CA ASP A 94 -3.01 2.98 -6.67
C ASP A 94 -1.51 2.77 -6.90
N LEU A 95 -1.11 1.51 -7.11
CA LEU A 95 0.30 1.17 -7.31
C LEU A 95 0.79 1.61 -8.69
N ALA A 96 -0.08 1.59 -9.69
CA ALA A 96 0.32 1.84 -11.06
C ALA A 96 0.67 3.31 -11.31
N GLY A 97 -0.11 4.23 -10.73
CA GLY A 97 0.05 5.66 -10.98
C GLY A 97 0.28 6.49 -9.74
N GLY A 98 0.34 5.86 -8.56
CA GLY A 98 0.45 6.59 -7.31
C GLY A 98 1.87 7.03 -6.97
N ASP A 99 1.99 7.90 -5.98
CA ASP A 99 3.27 8.37 -5.44
C ASP A 99 3.91 7.24 -4.63
N THR A 100 5.05 6.75 -5.08
CA THR A 100 5.71 5.60 -4.46
C THR A 100 6.20 5.90 -3.05
N GLY A 101 6.69 7.10 -2.79
CA GLY A 101 7.11 7.51 -1.46
C GLY A 101 5.95 7.56 -0.48
N ALA A 102 4.80 8.06 -0.93
CA ALA A 102 3.59 8.09 -0.09
C ALA A 102 3.08 6.69 0.23
N ILE A 103 3.15 5.76 -0.72
CA ILE A 103 2.76 4.37 -0.50
C ILE A 103 3.70 3.70 0.50
N GLU A 104 5.00 3.92 0.36
CA GLU A 104 5.99 3.39 1.30
C GLU A 104 5.74 3.93 2.71
N ASP A 105 5.49 5.23 2.85
CA ASP A 105 5.16 5.85 4.14
C ASP A 105 3.88 5.26 4.74
N ALA A 106 2.88 5.00 3.89
CA ALA A 106 1.63 4.41 4.34
C ALA A 106 1.82 2.98 4.86
N LEU A 107 2.66 2.19 4.20
CA LEU A 107 3.00 0.83 4.66
C LEU A 107 3.70 0.88 6.02
N GLU A 108 4.66 1.77 6.19
CA GLU A 108 5.36 1.94 7.46
C GLU A 108 4.42 2.41 8.56
N ALA A 109 3.52 3.35 8.24
CA ALA A 109 2.53 3.84 9.21
C ALA A 109 1.57 2.72 9.64
N ALA A 110 1.16 1.85 8.71
CA ALA A 110 0.32 0.71 9.02
C ALA A 110 1.03 -0.27 9.96
N TRP A 111 2.30 -0.52 9.72
CA TRP A 111 3.15 -1.35 10.58
C TRP A 111 3.27 -0.75 11.97
N GLN A 112 3.53 0.57 12.07
CA GLN A 112 3.60 1.25 13.37
C GLN A 112 2.27 1.18 14.12
N LEU A 113 1.15 1.34 13.40
CA LEU A 113 -0.18 1.24 13.99
C LEU A 113 -0.39 -0.15 14.61
N GLN A 114 -0.03 -1.20 13.89
CA GLN A 114 -0.21 -2.57 14.38
C GLN A 114 0.76 -2.90 15.52
N ARG A 115 1.96 -2.36 15.50
CA ARG A 115 2.91 -2.51 16.61
C ARG A 115 2.41 -1.86 17.89
N SER A 116 1.76 -0.71 17.76
CA SER A 116 1.23 0.02 18.92
C SER A 116 0.11 -0.73 19.63
N ALA A 117 -0.46 -1.74 19.00
CA ALA A 117 -1.50 -2.59 19.58
C ALA A 117 -0.93 -3.71 20.46
N ASP A 118 0.38 -3.90 20.48
CA ASP A 118 1.03 -4.92 21.32
C ASP A 118 1.02 -4.55 22.79
#